data_216859432baa73124354b41a020b1722
#
_entry.id   216859432baa73124354b41a020b1722
#
_cell.length_a   1.000
_cell.length_b   1.000
_cell.length_c   1.000
_cell.angle_alpha   90.00
_cell.angle_beta   90.00
_cell.angle_gamma   90.00
#
_symmetry.space_group_name_H-M   'P 1'
#
loop_
_entity.id
_entity.type
_entity.pdbx_description
1 polymer ?
#
loop_
_entity_poly.entity_id
_entity_poly.type
_entity_poly.pdbx_seq_one_letter_code
_entity_poly.pdbx_strand_id
1 'polypeptide(L)'
;TAEPTPTPEPTPLQFTTVDASYFDDALFIGDSRTVGIAEYGSLKNATYFADVGLNVYVAQTKAIAVKNVGTVTLPQLLSQKTFGKVYIMLGINELGNDLDDITAKFSSLIDTVRAAQPDAIIFVEANLHVGPSRSSTDATFNNPRIDKLNEKLAALADGKTIFYIDINELFD
;
A
#
# COMPACT_ATOMS: atom_id res chain seq x y z
N THR A 1 -38.09 33.86 1.32
CA THR A 1 -37.23 32.72 1.67
C THR A 1 -36.29 32.46 0.50
N ALA A 2 -35.00 32.77 0.69
CA ALA A 2 -33.97 32.46 -0.31
C ALA A 2 -33.73 30.94 -0.32
N GLU A 3 -33.79 30.32 -1.50
CA GLU A 3 -33.39 28.93 -1.70
C GLU A 3 -31.90 28.77 -1.34
N PRO A 4 -31.50 27.68 -0.65
CA PRO A 4 -30.11 27.45 -0.37
C PRO A 4 -29.36 27.22 -1.68
N THR A 5 -28.32 27.99 -1.92
CA THR A 5 -27.39 27.79 -3.03
C THR A 5 -26.77 26.38 -2.90
N PRO A 6 -26.80 25.52 -3.92
CA PRO A 6 -26.22 24.19 -3.84
C PRO A 6 -24.71 24.33 -3.59
N THR A 7 -24.25 23.67 -2.53
CA THR A 7 -22.80 23.53 -2.28
C THR A 7 -22.21 22.72 -3.45
N PRO A 8 -21.17 23.23 -4.13
CA PRO A 8 -20.55 22.47 -5.23
C PRO A 8 -20.02 21.14 -4.68
N GLU A 9 -20.37 20.04 -5.36
CA GLU A 9 -19.78 18.74 -5.07
C GLU A 9 -18.25 18.82 -5.26
N PRO A 10 -17.47 18.24 -4.33
CA PRO A 10 -16.01 18.25 -4.47
C PRO A 10 -15.63 17.51 -5.76
N THR A 11 -14.90 18.19 -6.63
CA THR A 11 -14.35 17.56 -7.85
C THR A 11 -13.43 16.41 -7.44
N PRO A 12 -13.61 15.20 -7.99
CA PRO A 12 -12.73 14.08 -7.71
C PRO A 12 -11.28 14.45 -8.03
N LEU A 13 -10.36 14.12 -7.09
CA LEU A 13 -8.94 14.27 -7.33
C LEU A 13 -8.52 13.33 -8.47
N GLN A 14 -7.83 13.87 -9.48
CA GLN A 14 -7.36 13.09 -10.62
C GLN A 14 -5.87 12.78 -10.47
N PHE A 15 -5.50 11.54 -10.77
CA PHE A 15 -4.09 11.17 -10.91
C PHE A 15 -3.51 11.81 -12.16
N THR A 16 -2.26 12.27 -12.06
CA THR A 16 -1.52 12.89 -13.16
C THR A 16 -0.23 12.11 -13.41
N THR A 17 0.28 12.21 -14.64
CA THR A 17 1.58 11.66 -14.96
C THR A 17 2.68 12.46 -14.26
N VAL A 18 3.61 11.74 -13.62
CA VAL A 18 4.79 12.30 -12.95
C VAL A 18 6.05 11.60 -13.45
N ASP A 19 7.20 12.23 -13.29
CA ASP A 19 8.48 11.59 -13.54
C ASP A 19 9.01 10.83 -12.31
N ALA A 20 10.11 10.10 -12.47
CA ALA A 20 10.67 9.27 -11.42
C ALA A 20 11.10 10.06 -10.17
N SER A 21 11.46 11.33 -10.29
CA SER A 21 11.87 12.16 -9.16
C SER A 21 10.75 12.43 -8.15
N TYR A 22 9.50 12.31 -8.58
CA TYR A 22 8.35 12.38 -7.67
C TYR A 22 8.42 11.34 -6.52
N PHE A 23 9.13 10.23 -6.74
CA PHE A 23 9.24 9.13 -5.78
C PHE A 23 10.52 9.20 -4.92
N ASP A 24 11.34 10.24 -5.05
CA ASP A 24 12.62 10.33 -4.31
C ASP A 24 12.42 10.42 -2.79
N ASP A 25 11.30 10.94 -2.32
CA ASP A 25 10.88 11.01 -0.93
C ASP A 25 9.87 9.91 -0.54
N ALA A 26 9.69 8.90 -1.38
CA ALA A 26 8.73 7.84 -1.16
C ALA A 26 9.33 6.67 -0.34
N LEU A 27 8.46 6.08 0.48
CA LEU A 27 8.66 4.79 1.14
C LEU A 27 7.70 3.77 0.53
N PHE A 28 8.23 2.65 0.06
CA PHE A 28 7.45 1.49 -0.35
C PHE A 28 7.52 0.41 0.73
N ILE A 29 6.37 0.03 1.26
CA ILE A 29 6.21 -1.06 2.23
C ILE A 29 5.53 -2.22 1.53
N GLY A 30 6.15 -3.41 1.51
CA GLY A 30 5.51 -4.52 0.83
C GLY A 30 6.26 -5.85 0.87
N ASP A 31 5.68 -6.81 0.21
CA ASP A 31 6.16 -8.18 0.10
C ASP A 31 7.09 -8.39 -1.11
N SER A 32 7.19 -9.64 -1.59
CA SER A 32 8.06 -10.01 -2.72
C SER A 32 7.81 -9.20 -4.00
N ARG A 33 6.59 -8.69 -4.20
CA ARG A 33 6.27 -7.83 -5.36
C ARG A 33 6.99 -6.50 -5.25
N THR A 34 7.00 -5.91 -4.07
CA THR A 34 7.73 -4.67 -3.77
C THR A 34 9.24 -4.88 -3.78
N VAL A 35 9.74 -6.06 -3.34
CA VAL A 35 11.15 -6.46 -3.53
C VAL A 35 11.49 -6.45 -5.02
N GLY A 36 10.63 -6.99 -5.88
CA GLY A 36 10.82 -6.96 -7.33
C GLY A 36 10.91 -5.54 -7.89
N ILE A 37 10.08 -4.61 -7.40
CA ILE A 37 10.15 -3.19 -7.79
C ILE A 37 11.51 -2.59 -7.36
N ALA A 38 11.97 -2.89 -6.15
CA ALA A 38 13.26 -2.40 -5.65
C ALA A 38 14.45 -2.90 -6.48
N GLU A 39 14.42 -4.16 -6.89
CA GLU A 39 15.51 -4.80 -7.63
C GLU A 39 15.52 -4.44 -9.12
N TYR A 40 14.37 -4.52 -9.76
CA TYR A 40 14.23 -4.43 -11.22
C TYR A 40 13.60 -3.12 -11.72
N GLY A 41 12.91 -2.38 -10.85
CA GLY A 41 12.24 -1.12 -11.21
C GLY A 41 13.21 0.04 -11.41
N SER A 42 12.68 1.16 -11.90
CA SER A 42 13.42 2.38 -12.21
C SER A 42 13.51 3.38 -11.03
N LEU A 43 12.72 3.19 -9.97
CA LEU A 43 12.63 4.14 -8.83
C LEU A 43 13.78 3.92 -7.84
N LYS A 44 15.02 4.19 -8.26
CA LYS A 44 16.24 3.84 -7.50
C LYS A 44 16.50 4.70 -6.27
N ASN A 45 15.89 5.89 -6.19
CA ASN A 45 16.05 6.83 -5.07
C ASN A 45 15.00 6.62 -3.97
N ALA A 46 13.91 5.93 -4.27
CA ALA A 46 12.90 5.58 -3.28
C ALA A 46 13.48 4.67 -2.18
N THR A 47 12.87 4.70 -1.00
CA THR A 47 13.20 3.81 0.10
C THR A 47 12.26 2.61 0.09
N TYR A 48 12.79 1.41 0.33
CA TYR A 48 12.03 0.18 0.33
C TYR A 48 12.14 -0.52 1.69
N PHE A 49 11.01 -0.71 2.35
CA PHE A 49 10.85 -1.57 3.51
C PHE A 49 10.07 -2.81 3.05
N ALA A 50 10.78 -3.74 2.45
CA ALA A 50 10.17 -4.88 1.76
C ALA A 50 10.95 -6.17 2.00
N ASP A 51 10.23 -7.27 2.11
CA ASP A 51 10.82 -8.60 2.25
C ASP A 51 9.90 -9.68 1.69
N VAL A 52 10.48 -10.77 1.20
CA VAL A 52 9.72 -11.93 0.71
C VAL A 52 8.89 -12.50 1.86
N GLY A 53 7.59 -12.65 1.62
CA GLY A 53 6.66 -13.16 2.62
C GLY A 53 6.25 -12.15 3.70
N LEU A 54 6.63 -10.87 3.58
CA LEU A 54 6.15 -9.84 4.51
C LEU A 54 4.61 -9.80 4.46
N ASN A 55 4.01 -9.63 5.63
CA ASN A 55 2.57 -9.60 5.80
C ASN A 55 2.17 -8.63 6.90
N VAL A 56 0.89 -8.30 7.03
CA VAL A 56 0.39 -7.28 7.96
C VAL A 56 0.60 -7.63 9.43
N TYR A 57 0.73 -8.92 9.76
CA TYR A 57 0.90 -9.37 11.15
C TYR A 57 2.29 -9.08 11.72
N VAL A 58 3.30 -9.06 10.85
CA VAL A 58 4.70 -8.88 11.26
C VAL A 58 5.34 -7.60 10.72
N ALA A 59 4.68 -6.87 9.84
CA ALA A 59 5.23 -5.69 9.17
C ALA A 59 5.77 -4.63 10.14
N GLN A 60 5.16 -4.48 11.32
CA GLN A 60 5.57 -3.48 12.31
C GLN A 60 6.69 -3.95 13.23
N THR A 61 6.92 -5.26 13.33
CA THR A 61 7.87 -5.85 14.30
C THR A 61 9.07 -6.51 13.68
N LYS A 62 8.97 -6.94 12.41
CA LYS A 62 10.07 -7.57 11.69
C LYS A 62 11.16 -6.55 11.37
N ALA A 63 12.41 -6.90 11.68
CA ALA A 63 13.57 -6.12 11.25
C ALA A 63 13.94 -6.52 9.81
N ILE A 64 14.10 -5.53 8.94
CA ILE A 64 14.40 -5.69 7.51
C ILE A 64 15.63 -4.86 7.16
N ALA A 65 16.47 -5.38 6.28
CA ALA A 65 17.62 -4.65 5.75
C ALA A 65 17.12 -3.58 4.75
N VAL A 66 17.32 -2.31 5.09
CA VAL A 66 16.95 -1.17 4.26
C VAL A 66 18.22 -0.50 3.71
N LYS A 67 18.29 -0.32 2.41
CA LYS A 67 19.44 0.27 1.71
C LYS A 67 19.79 1.64 2.32
N ASN A 68 21.06 1.85 2.61
CA ASN A 68 21.63 3.07 3.21
C ASN A 68 21.11 3.40 4.63
N VAL A 69 20.38 2.49 5.29
CA VAL A 69 19.87 2.67 6.66
C VAL A 69 20.41 1.58 7.58
N GLY A 70 20.39 0.32 7.13
CA GLY A 70 20.73 -0.86 7.91
C GLY A 70 19.52 -1.73 8.21
N THR A 71 19.66 -2.68 9.13
CA THR A 71 18.57 -3.57 9.53
C THR A 71 17.74 -2.91 10.63
N VAL A 72 16.51 -2.56 10.32
CA VAL A 72 15.59 -1.80 11.20
C VAL A 72 14.18 -2.36 11.14
N THR A 73 13.40 -2.13 12.19
CA THR A 73 11.94 -2.30 12.15
C THR A 73 11.28 -1.09 11.48
N LEU A 74 10.03 -1.23 11.05
CA LEU A 74 9.31 -0.11 10.44
C LEU A 74 9.22 1.12 11.36
N PRO A 75 8.85 1.01 12.65
CA PRO A 75 8.86 2.18 13.55
C PRO A 75 10.25 2.83 13.68
N GLN A 76 11.32 2.05 13.69
CA GLN A 76 12.70 2.59 13.70
C GLN A 76 13.02 3.36 12.42
N LEU A 77 12.65 2.83 11.26
CA LEU A 77 12.84 3.51 9.97
C LEU A 77 12.06 4.84 9.95
N LEU A 78 10.79 4.81 10.34
CA LEU A 78 9.93 5.98 10.34
C LEU A 78 10.39 7.08 11.34
N SER A 79 11.10 6.70 12.41
CA SER A 79 11.69 7.67 13.36
C SER A 79 12.99 8.29 12.86
N GLN A 80 13.69 7.63 11.94
CA GLN A 80 15.00 8.07 11.43
C GLN A 80 14.89 8.90 10.15
N LYS A 81 13.79 8.77 9.41
CA LYS A 81 13.65 9.37 8.09
C LYS A 81 12.21 9.90 7.88
N THR A 82 12.13 11.07 7.27
CA THR A 82 10.84 11.68 6.86
C THR A 82 10.52 11.30 5.43
N PHE A 83 9.25 10.96 5.18
CA PHE A 83 8.74 10.60 3.86
C PHE A 83 7.57 11.50 3.49
N GLY A 84 7.54 11.98 2.25
CA GLY A 84 6.39 12.71 1.72
C GLY A 84 5.28 11.79 1.23
N LYS A 85 5.65 10.56 0.85
CA LYS A 85 4.71 9.56 0.32
C LYS A 85 5.04 8.17 0.87
N VAL A 86 3.99 7.41 1.21
CA VAL A 86 4.13 6.02 1.65
C VAL A 86 3.17 5.13 0.87
N TYR A 87 3.71 4.16 0.16
CA TYR A 87 2.99 3.16 -0.63
C TYR A 87 2.99 1.83 0.12
N ILE A 88 1.83 1.18 0.25
CA ILE A 88 1.69 -0.07 1.03
C ILE A 88 1.00 -1.12 0.17
N MET A 89 1.71 -2.20 -0.15
CA MET A 89 1.20 -3.39 -0.85
C MET A 89 1.43 -4.64 -0.02
N LEU A 90 0.42 -5.07 0.73
CA LEU A 90 0.41 -6.28 1.57
C LEU A 90 -0.95 -6.96 1.49
N GLY A 91 -1.05 -8.21 1.93
CA GLY A 91 -2.30 -8.94 2.03
C GLY A 91 -2.32 -10.26 1.28
N ILE A 92 -1.48 -10.42 0.25
CA ILE A 92 -1.48 -11.66 -0.55
C ILE A 92 -0.95 -12.86 0.25
N ASN A 93 0.06 -12.69 1.08
CA ASN A 93 0.70 -13.79 1.82
C ASN A 93 -0.19 -14.35 2.92
N GLU A 94 -1.08 -13.55 3.45
CA GLU A 94 -2.05 -13.89 4.49
C GLU A 94 -3.47 -14.11 3.97
N LEU A 95 -3.68 -14.16 2.67
CA LEU A 95 -5.00 -14.25 2.03
C LEU A 95 -5.84 -15.45 2.50
N GLY A 96 -5.22 -16.48 3.07
CA GLY A 96 -5.91 -17.61 3.69
C GLY A 96 -6.59 -17.30 5.03
N ASN A 97 -6.23 -16.19 5.67
CA ASN A 97 -6.79 -15.78 6.97
C ASN A 97 -8.12 -15.04 6.79
N ASP A 98 -8.75 -14.66 7.92
CA ASP A 98 -9.95 -13.84 7.90
C ASP A 98 -9.67 -12.45 7.29
N LEU A 99 -10.49 -12.04 6.33
CA LEU A 99 -10.25 -10.79 5.58
C LEU A 99 -10.52 -9.54 6.44
N ASP A 100 -11.41 -9.62 7.44
CA ASP A 100 -11.64 -8.51 8.35
C ASP A 100 -10.46 -8.33 9.31
N ASP A 101 -9.87 -9.43 9.76
CA ASP A 101 -8.67 -9.38 10.59
C ASP A 101 -7.46 -8.82 9.81
N ILE A 102 -7.24 -9.26 8.57
CA ILE A 102 -6.22 -8.70 7.68
C ILE A 102 -6.43 -7.18 7.53
N THR A 103 -7.67 -6.76 7.26
CA THR A 103 -8.02 -5.34 7.07
C THR A 103 -7.78 -4.52 8.33
N ALA A 104 -8.13 -5.05 9.50
CA ALA A 104 -7.87 -4.40 10.78
C ALA A 104 -6.38 -4.23 11.06
N LYS A 105 -5.55 -5.23 10.75
CA LYS A 105 -4.09 -5.15 10.87
C LYS A 105 -3.49 -4.16 9.87
N PHE A 106 -4.02 -4.13 8.65
CA PHE A 106 -3.62 -3.14 7.64
C PHE A 106 -3.96 -1.71 8.09
N SER A 107 -5.15 -1.49 8.64
CA SER A 107 -5.55 -0.21 9.22
C SER A 107 -4.60 0.21 10.35
N SER A 108 -4.26 -0.70 11.25
CA SER A 108 -3.28 -0.44 12.33
C SER A 108 -1.88 -0.05 11.77
N LEU A 109 -1.47 -0.64 10.65
CA LEU A 109 -0.23 -0.27 9.97
C LEU A 109 -0.31 1.17 9.42
N ILE A 110 -1.43 1.55 8.81
CA ILE A 110 -1.69 2.91 8.34
C ILE A 110 -1.61 3.89 9.52
N ASP A 111 -2.23 3.57 10.65
CA ASP A 111 -2.21 4.42 11.84
C ASP A 111 -0.78 4.63 12.37
N THR A 112 0.03 3.57 12.37
CA THR A 112 1.45 3.64 12.75
C THR A 112 2.25 4.55 11.81
N VAL A 113 2.03 4.42 10.52
CA VAL A 113 2.67 5.29 9.51
C VAL A 113 2.21 6.74 9.70
N ARG A 114 0.91 6.97 9.84
CA ARG A 114 0.35 8.32 10.03
C ARG A 114 0.86 9.00 11.30
N ALA A 115 0.96 8.27 12.41
CA ALA A 115 1.47 8.82 13.66
C ALA A 115 2.93 9.28 13.56
N ALA A 116 3.75 8.55 12.80
CA ALA A 116 5.15 8.87 12.62
C ALA A 116 5.42 9.87 11.47
N GLN A 117 4.52 9.92 10.48
CA GLN A 117 4.64 10.72 9.25
C GLN A 117 3.32 11.50 9.03
N PRO A 118 3.05 12.54 9.87
CA PRO A 118 1.74 13.21 9.87
C PRO A 118 1.39 13.91 8.54
N ASP A 119 2.39 14.35 7.80
CA ASP A 119 2.22 15.10 6.55
C ASP A 119 2.32 14.23 5.29
N ALA A 120 2.65 12.93 5.43
CA ALA A 120 2.79 12.05 4.28
C ALA A 120 1.44 11.74 3.62
N ILE A 121 1.45 11.63 2.29
CA ILE A 121 0.35 11.02 1.54
C ILE A 121 0.54 9.50 1.61
N ILE A 122 -0.50 8.78 2.01
CA ILE A 122 -0.47 7.31 2.08
C ILE A 122 -1.26 6.74 0.91
N PHE A 123 -0.65 5.79 0.20
CA PHE A 123 -1.27 5.06 -0.89
C PHE A 123 -1.42 3.60 -0.49
N VAL A 124 -2.66 3.14 -0.41
CA VAL A 124 -3.01 1.73 -0.25
C VAL A 124 -3.09 1.12 -1.65
N GLU A 125 -2.20 0.18 -1.93
CA GLU A 125 -2.14 -0.47 -3.24
C GLU A 125 -2.95 -1.76 -3.24
N ALA A 126 -3.74 -1.97 -4.30
CA ALA A 126 -4.45 -3.22 -4.53
C ALA A 126 -3.48 -4.41 -4.59
N ASN A 127 -3.88 -5.55 -4.07
CA ASN A 127 -3.20 -6.80 -4.37
C ASN A 127 -3.43 -7.17 -5.83
N LEU A 128 -2.36 -7.50 -6.53
CA LEU A 128 -2.42 -7.89 -7.93
C LEU A 128 -3.08 -9.26 -8.09
N HIS A 129 -3.83 -9.41 -9.18
CA HIS A 129 -4.43 -10.68 -9.57
C HIS A 129 -3.35 -11.76 -9.83
N VAL A 130 -3.70 -12.98 -9.54
CA VAL A 130 -2.92 -14.15 -9.97
C VAL A 130 -3.35 -14.59 -11.36
N GLY A 131 -2.47 -15.28 -12.07
CA GLY A 131 -2.80 -15.78 -13.41
C GLY A 131 -4.04 -16.69 -13.42
N PRO A 132 -4.77 -16.76 -14.55
CA PRO A 132 -6.05 -17.48 -14.65
C PRO A 132 -5.98 -18.94 -14.22
N SER A 133 -4.90 -19.63 -14.56
CA SER A 133 -4.69 -21.05 -14.17
C SER A 133 -4.63 -21.20 -12.66
N ARG A 134 -3.92 -20.34 -11.96
CA ARG A 134 -3.86 -20.38 -10.49
C ARG A 134 -5.19 -20.00 -9.88
N SER A 135 -5.82 -18.93 -10.37
CA SER A 135 -7.09 -18.46 -9.86
C SER A 135 -8.20 -19.52 -9.97
N SER A 136 -8.18 -20.34 -11.01
CA SER A 136 -9.20 -21.38 -11.23
C SER A 136 -8.99 -22.66 -10.39
N THR A 137 -7.77 -22.89 -9.89
CA THR A 137 -7.41 -24.16 -9.21
C THR A 137 -7.08 -23.97 -7.72
N ASP A 138 -6.73 -22.77 -7.28
CA ASP A 138 -6.34 -22.50 -5.90
C ASP A 138 -7.54 -21.97 -5.09
N ALA A 139 -7.92 -22.71 -4.05
CA ALA A 139 -9.06 -22.34 -3.21
C ALA A 139 -8.81 -21.06 -2.36
N THR A 140 -7.56 -20.70 -2.15
CA THR A 140 -7.14 -19.56 -1.33
C THR A 140 -6.65 -18.39 -2.19
N PHE A 141 -5.67 -18.68 -3.05
CA PHE A 141 -5.03 -17.65 -3.89
C PHE A 141 -5.75 -17.55 -5.24
N ASN A 142 -6.96 -17.00 -5.22
CA ASN A 142 -7.81 -16.80 -6.39
C ASN A 142 -8.29 -15.34 -6.48
N ASN A 143 -8.56 -14.89 -7.70
CA ASN A 143 -8.93 -13.51 -7.94
C ASN A 143 -10.21 -13.08 -7.23
N PRO A 144 -11.29 -13.87 -7.16
CA PRO A 144 -12.47 -13.48 -6.39
C PRO A 144 -12.19 -13.18 -4.90
N ARG A 145 -11.22 -13.85 -4.29
CA ARG A 145 -10.83 -13.60 -2.90
C ARG A 145 -9.91 -12.39 -2.80
N ILE A 146 -9.03 -12.19 -3.78
CA ILE A 146 -8.20 -10.98 -3.89
C ILE A 146 -9.10 -9.75 -4.04
N ASP A 147 -10.13 -9.81 -4.89
CA ASP A 147 -11.08 -8.71 -5.09
C ASP A 147 -11.79 -8.32 -3.79
N LYS A 148 -12.27 -9.32 -3.03
CA LYS A 148 -12.90 -9.07 -1.73
C LYS A 148 -11.96 -8.39 -0.73
N LEU A 149 -10.68 -8.76 -0.71
CA LEU A 149 -9.69 -8.08 0.12
C LEU A 149 -9.45 -6.65 -0.40
N ASN A 150 -9.28 -6.48 -1.70
CA ASN A 150 -9.06 -5.18 -2.33
C ASN A 150 -10.22 -4.21 -2.06
N GLU A 151 -11.47 -4.66 -2.13
CA GLU A 151 -12.65 -3.87 -1.74
C GLU A 151 -12.56 -3.38 -0.29
N LYS A 152 -12.14 -4.25 0.64
CA LYS A 152 -11.97 -3.87 2.06
C LYS A 152 -10.82 -2.88 2.25
N LEU A 153 -9.71 -3.07 1.54
CA LEU A 153 -8.56 -2.15 1.57
C LEU A 153 -8.91 -0.80 0.96
N ALA A 154 -9.69 -0.77 -0.12
CA ALA A 154 -10.16 0.47 -0.74
C ALA A 154 -11.00 1.31 0.22
N ALA A 155 -11.78 0.68 1.11
CA ALA A 155 -12.58 1.37 2.12
C ALA A 155 -11.73 2.06 3.22
N LEU A 156 -10.42 1.79 3.31
CA LEU A 156 -9.51 2.49 4.22
C LEU A 156 -9.07 3.86 3.70
N ALA A 157 -9.27 4.13 2.42
CA ALA A 157 -8.95 5.42 1.82
C ALA A 157 -9.96 6.49 2.26
N ASP A 158 -9.46 7.70 2.57
CA ASP A 158 -10.28 8.86 2.92
C ASP A 158 -10.46 9.84 1.74
N GLY A 159 -9.74 9.61 0.63
CA GLY A 159 -9.72 10.47 -0.55
C GLY A 159 -9.11 11.86 -0.32
N LYS A 160 -8.42 12.06 0.80
CA LYS A 160 -7.79 13.34 1.18
C LYS A 160 -6.29 13.18 1.43
N THR A 161 -5.92 12.26 2.29
CA THR A 161 -4.53 11.97 2.69
C THR A 161 -4.19 10.50 2.59
N ILE A 162 -5.20 9.64 2.43
CA ILE A 162 -5.09 8.21 2.19
C ILE A 162 -5.85 7.90 0.90
N PHE A 163 -5.14 7.42 -0.10
CA PHE A 163 -5.69 7.07 -1.42
C PHE A 163 -5.55 5.58 -1.68
N TYR A 164 -6.48 5.03 -2.45
CA TYR A 164 -6.40 3.66 -2.96
C TYR A 164 -5.94 3.69 -4.41
N ILE A 165 -5.01 2.80 -4.77
CA ILE A 165 -4.52 2.63 -6.13
C ILE A 165 -4.76 1.17 -6.56
N ASP A 166 -5.46 0.99 -7.66
CA ASP A 166 -5.61 -0.31 -8.32
C ASP A 166 -4.97 -0.25 -9.70
N ILE A 167 -3.93 -1.06 -9.90
CA ILE A 167 -3.23 -1.17 -11.16
C ILE A 167 -3.54 -2.48 -11.89
N ASN A 168 -4.49 -3.29 -11.40
CA ASN A 168 -4.89 -4.53 -12.07
C ASN A 168 -5.38 -4.28 -13.50
N GLU A 169 -6.08 -3.16 -13.71
CA GLU A 169 -6.56 -2.76 -15.05
C GLU A 169 -5.44 -2.62 -16.11
N LEU A 170 -4.17 -2.53 -15.69
CA LEU A 170 -3.04 -2.45 -16.61
C LEU A 170 -2.56 -3.83 -17.07
N PHE A 171 -3.02 -4.90 -16.43
CA PHE A 171 -2.55 -6.27 -16.64
C PHE A 171 -3.68 -7.24 -17.06
N ASP A 172 -4.93 -6.85 -16.95
CA ASP A 172 -6.13 -7.65 -17.27
C ASP A 172 -6.54 -7.51 -18.76
#